data_9603902d05072019fa886a89c6a0104e
#
_entry.id   9603902d05072019fa886a89c6a0104e
#
_cell.length_a   1.000
_cell.length_b   1.000
_cell.length_c   1.000
_cell.angle_alpha   90.00
_cell.angle_beta   90.00
_cell.angle_gamma   90.00
#
_symmetry.space_group_name_H-M   'P 1'
#
loop_
_entity.id
_entity.type
_entity.pdbx_description
1 polymer ?
#
loop_
_entity_poly.entity_id
_entity_poly.type
_entity_poly.pdbx_seq_one_letter_code
_entity_poly.pdbx_strand_id
1 'polypeptide(L)'
;LLPIEPAEKDVSLRILKAPSFVREVEATIDILQNWLTDKKRGLKPSDVLVVVPDIEKAAPIIEGVMASLPKDLYIPWKIIGLSEEKQNALADAFVGLGKLLMSDFSAREFFDWLEKLPVQQQWDLSLDDISVIQTWLYSAGYSVGIDHEQLAALNFTDEDTSFQDAMERLSLGFFLDEASPLPFKSVLPIRGDEEAGFDVVSDGSGRLLQALSQLYLNLADQRRELLASEFALPAEAWREALLGMKERFFGNNCDPEESYN
;
A
#
# COMPACT_ATOMS: atom_id res chain seq x y z
N LEU A 1 46.01 -8.17 -15.97
CA LEU A 1 45.75 -8.78 -14.66
C LEU A 1 46.30 -10.19 -14.71
N LEU A 2 47.34 -10.46 -13.95
CA LEU A 2 47.86 -11.81 -13.81
C LEU A 2 46.89 -12.62 -12.95
N PRO A 3 46.58 -13.88 -13.26
CA PRO A 3 45.77 -14.73 -12.40
C PRO A 3 46.50 -14.92 -11.07
N ILE A 4 45.82 -14.54 -9.98
CA ILE A 4 46.27 -14.80 -8.63
C ILE A 4 45.95 -16.25 -8.31
N GLU A 5 46.93 -17.14 -8.23
CA GLU A 5 46.69 -18.49 -7.75
C GLU A 5 46.52 -18.44 -6.22
N PRO A 6 45.38 -18.90 -5.68
CA PRO A 6 45.16 -18.93 -4.24
C PRO A 6 46.17 -19.90 -3.58
N ALA A 7 46.74 -19.53 -2.44
CA ALA A 7 47.58 -20.40 -1.67
C ALA A 7 46.82 -21.65 -1.21
N GLU A 8 47.47 -22.83 -1.14
CA GLU A 8 46.88 -24.13 -0.77
C GLU A 8 46.06 -24.12 0.55
N LYS A 9 46.24 -23.08 1.41
CA LYS A 9 45.49 -22.87 2.67
C LYS A 9 44.77 -21.55 2.75
N ASP A 10 44.44 -20.95 1.61
CA ASP A 10 43.66 -19.72 1.55
C ASP A 10 42.18 -20.01 1.90
N VAL A 11 41.73 -19.48 3.03
CA VAL A 11 40.34 -19.57 3.51
C VAL A 11 39.62 -18.24 3.36
N SER A 12 40.12 -17.32 2.53
CA SER A 12 39.56 -16.00 2.29
C SER A 12 38.23 -16.08 1.54
N LEU A 13 38.04 -17.12 0.72
CA LEU A 13 36.79 -17.40 0.01
C LEU A 13 36.17 -18.70 0.53
N ARG A 14 34.86 -18.59 0.92
CA ARG A 14 34.08 -19.78 1.31
C ARG A 14 32.74 -19.72 0.57
N ILE A 15 32.32 -20.86 0.06
CA ILE A 15 31.01 -21.03 -0.59
C ILE A 15 30.19 -21.97 0.29
N LEU A 16 29.02 -21.51 0.71
CA LEU A 16 28.08 -22.29 1.50
C LEU A 16 26.82 -22.51 0.67
N LYS A 17 26.23 -23.70 0.79
CA LYS A 17 24.94 -24.01 0.17
C LYS A 17 23.95 -24.30 1.27
N ALA A 18 22.86 -23.54 1.30
CA ALA A 18 21.75 -23.74 2.22
C ALA A 18 20.52 -24.26 1.50
N PRO A 19 19.63 -25.04 2.15
CA PRO A 19 18.42 -25.60 1.55
C PRO A 19 17.29 -24.57 1.38
N SER A 20 17.36 -23.44 2.11
CA SER A 20 16.40 -22.34 2.01
C SER A 20 17.05 -21.03 2.37
N PHE A 21 16.43 -19.90 1.95
CA PHE A 21 16.96 -18.58 2.27
C PHE A 21 16.99 -18.28 3.78
N VAL A 22 16.00 -18.73 4.55
CA VAL A 22 16.00 -18.63 6.02
C VAL A 22 17.24 -19.31 6.60
N ARG A 23 17.55 -20.52 6.15
CA ARG A 23 18.76 -21.27 6.59
C ARG A 23 20.07 -20.62 6.15
N GLU A 24 20.06 -19.94 5.01
CA GLU A 24 21.21 -19.13 4.56
C GLU A 24 21.47 -17.95 5.50
N VAL A 25 20.40 -17.24 5.90
CA VAL A 25 20.48 -16.14 6.86
C VAL A 25 20.97 -16.65 8.22
N GLU A 26 20.38 -17.72 8.76
CA GLU A 26 20.80 -18.34 10.02
C GLU A 26 22.30 -18.74 9.99
N ALA A 27 22.74 -19.43 8.95
CA ALA A 27 24.13 -19.84 8.79
C ALA A 27 25.08 -18.63 8.68
N THR A 28 24.64 -17.57 8.02
CA THR A 28 25.41 -16.32 7.93
C THR A 28 25.58 -15.69 9.31
N ILE A 29 24.51 -15.63 10.10
CA ILE A 29 24.55 -15.09 11.47
C ILE A 29 25.47 -15.92 12.36
N ASP A 30 25.40 -17.25 12.30
CA ASP A 30 26.29 -18.14 13.04
C ASP A 30 27.78 -17.88 12.71
N ILE A 31 28.07 -17.67 11.43
CA ILE A 31 29.43 -17.33 10.99
C ILE A 31 29.86 -15.98 11.55
N LEU A 32 29.00 -14.98 11.50
CA LEU A 32 29.27 -13.64 12.01
C LEU A 32 29.52 -13.66 13.52
N GLN A 33 28.70 -14.39 14.28
CA GLN A 33 28.84 -14.55 15.71
C GLN A 33 30.22 -15.18 16.04
N ASN A 34 30.60 -16.25 15.34
CA ASN A 34 31.91 -16.89 15.50
C ASN A 34 33.08 -15.94 15.16
N TRP A 35 32.92 -15.11 14.12
CA TRP A 35 33.96 -14.16 13.74
C TRP A 35 34.11 -13.01 14.73
N LEU A 36 33.00 -12.47 15.21
CA LEU A 36 32.96 -11.33 16.13
C LEU A 36 33.36 -11.72 17.56
N THR A 37 33.18 -12.98 17.95
CA THR A 37 33.63 -13.51 19.27
C THR A 37 35.09 -13.93 19.27
N ASP A 38 35.72 -14.15 18.11
CA ASP A 38 37.13 -14.51 18.01
C ASP A 38 38.01 -13.28 18.25
N LYS A 39 38.50 -13.15 19.50
CA LYS A 39 39.39 -12.04 19.92
C LYS A 39 40.65 -11.90 19.07
N LYS A 40 41.11 -12.98 18.40
CA LYS A 40 42.30 -12.93 17.55
C LYS A 40 42.03 -12.18 16.25
N ARG A 41 40.78 -12.12 15.79
CA ARG A 41 40.40 -11.40 14.57
C ARG A 41 40.25 -9.91 14.80
N GLY A 42 39.85 -9.48 16.00
CA GLY A 42 39.65 -8.07 16.35
C GLY A 42 38.57 -7.35 15.52
N LEU A 43 37.67 -8.11 14.88
CA LEU A 43 36.61 -7.57 14.04
C LEU A 43 35.51 -6.91 14.88
N LYS A 44 34.99 -5.79 14.39
CA LYS A 44 33.83 -5.11 14.95
C LYS A 44 32.62 -5.32 14.00
N PRO A 45 31.41 -5.23 14.51
CA PRO A 45 30.21 -5.30 13.63
C PRO A 45 30.24 -4.31 12.47
N SER A 46 30.82 -3.12 12.66
CA SER A 46 31.01 -2.10 11.62
C SER A 46 31.94 -2.49 10.48
N ASP A 47 32.75 -3.52 10.68
CA ASP A 47 33.74 -4.00 9.70
C ASP A 47 33.14 -5.05 8.76
N VAL A 48 31.88 -5.42 8.97
CA VAL A 48 31.19 -6.47 8.24
C VAL A 48 30.12 -5.86 7.34
N LEU A 49 30.12 -6.25 6.08
CA LEU A 49 29.07 -5.93 5.11
C LEU A 49 28.46 -7.23 4.57
N VAL A 50 27.14 -7.34 4.67
CA VAL A 50 26.37 -8.41 4.04
C VAL A 50 25.64 -7.82 2.84
N VAL A 51 25.84 -8.42 1.67
CA VAL A 51 25.21 -7.97 0.41
C VAL A 51 24.19 -9.01 -0.04
N VAL A 52 22.98 -8.58 -0.36
CA VAL A 52 21.91 -9.43 -0.87
C VAL A 52 21.40 -8.90 -2.20
N PRO A 53 21.06 -9.76 -3.16
CA PRO A 53 20.59 -9.33 -4.48
C PRO A 53 19.23 -8.60 -4.45
N ASP A 54 18.32 -9.03 -3.56
CA ASP A 54 16.97 -8.49 -3.42
C ASP A 54 16.73 -8.19 -1.93
N ILE A 55 17.01 -6.95 -1.54
CA ILE A 55 16.90 -6.53 -0.14
C ILE A 55 15.45 -6.48 0.34
N GLU A 56 14.51 -6.21 -0.54
CA GLU A 56 13.09 -6.11 -0.17
C GLU A 56 12.51 -7.47 0.26
N LYS A 57 12.89 -8.54 -0.43
CA LYS A 57 12.51 -9.90 -0.04
C LYS A 57 13.31 -10.42 1.14
N ALA A 58 14.56 -9.98 1.26
CA ALA A 58 15.47 -10.46 2.29
C ALA A 58 15.22 -9.82 3.66
N ALA A 59 14.86 -8.53 3.70
CA ALA A 59 14.72 -7.75 4.92
C ALA A 59 13.79 -8.38 5.97
N PRO A 60 12.54 -8.74 5.66
CA PRO A 60 11.63 -9.31 6.66
C PRO A 60 12.14 -10.66 7.21
N ILE A 61 12.88 -11.42 6.42
CA ILE A 61 13.47 -12.69 6.85
C ILE A 61 14.67 -12.42 7.78
N ILE A 62 15.54 -11.47 7.41
CA ILE A 62 16.67 -11.05 8.24
C ILE A 62 16.18 -10.51 9.57
N GLU A 63 15.18 -9.63 9.56
CA GLU A 63 14.56 -9.07 10.77
C GLU A 63 13.96 -10.16 11.67
N GLY A 64 13.21 -11.09 11.10
CA GLY A 64 12.63 -12.20 11.84
C GLY A 64 13.66 -13.10 12.50
N VAL A 65 14.74 -13.45 11.79
CA VAL A 65 15.81 -14.27 12.35
C VAL A 65 16.59 -13.49 13.41
N MET A 66 16.93 -12.22 13.16
CA MET A 66 17.64 -11.37 14.14
C MET A 66 16.81 -11.12 15.41
N ALA A 67 15.49 -10.93 15.29
CA ALA A 67 14.60 -10.77 16.42
C ALA A 67 14.45 -12.05 17.27
N SER A 68 14.68 -13.22 16.70
CA SER A 68 14.64 -14.51 17.40
C SER A 68 15.90 -14.83 18.20
N LEU A 69 16.98 -14.05 18.03
CA LEU A 69 18.25 -14.30 18.70
C LEU A 69 18.18 -13.99 20.21
N PRO A 70 18.81 -14.81 21.05
CA PRO A 70 19.03 -14.49 22.46
C PRO A 70 19.78 -13.16 22.64
N LYS A 71 19.45 -12.40 23.70
CA LYS A 71 20.06 -11.07 23.94
C LYS A 71 21.58 -11.08 24.07
N ASP A 72 22.16 -12.16 24.53
CA ASP A 72 23.61 -12.37 24.66
C ASP A 72 24.31 -12.64 23.32
N LEU A 73 23.54 -13.01 22.30
CA LEU A 73 24.02 -13.25 20.94
C LEU A 73 23.66 -12.12 19.97
N TYR A 74 23.14 -11.00 20.47
CA TYR A 74 22.74 -9.87 19.65
C TYR A 74 23.93 -9.21 18.95
N ILE A 75 23.83 -9.03 17.64
CA ILE A 75 24.78 -8.29 16.82
C ILE A 75 24.09 -6.99 16.39
N PRO A 76 24.67 -5.79 16.64
CA PRO A 76 24.14 -4.54 16.09
C PRO A 76 24.17 -4.57 14.57
N TRP A 77 23.07 -4.29 13.95
CA TRP A 77 22.90 -4.33 12.49
C TRP A 77 22.02 -3.19 11.98
N LYS A 78 22.13 -2.90 10.69
CA LYS A 78 21.28 -1.94 9.98
C LYS A 78 21.09 -2.42 8.54
N ILE A 79 19.84 -2.44 8.06
CA ILE A 79 19.55 -2.66 6.65
C ILE A 79 19.63 -1.31 5.91
N ILE A 80 20.28 -1.31 4.76
CA ILE A 80 20.42 -0.15 3.88
C ILE A 80 19.91 -0.56 2.51
N GLY A 81 19.19 0.34 1.84
CA GLY A 81 18.68 0.11 0.48
C GLY A 81 17.23 -0.37 0.43
N LEU A 82 16.53 -0.43 1.57
CA LEU A 82 15.07 -0.43 1.55
C LEU A 82 14.60 0.94 1.08
N SER A 83 13.56 0.97 0.24
CA SER A 83 12.94 2.24 -0.13
C SER A 83 12.38 2.91 1.13
N GLU A 84 12.67 4.19 1.32
CA GLU A 84 12.15 4.96 2.46
C GLU A 84 10.60 4.95 2.47
N GLU A 85 10.00 4.82 1.30
CA GLU A 85 8.55 4.64 1.12
C GLU A 85 8.00 3.46 1.93
N LYS A 86 8.70 2.31 1.93
CA LYS A 86 8.27 1.11 2.67
C LYS A 86 8.60 1.15 4.16
N GLN A 87 9.53 2.01 4.57
CA GLN A 87 9.84 2.23 6.00
C GLN A 87 8.88 3.24 6.65
N ASN A 88 8.23 4.09 5.86
CA ASN A 88 7.27 5.08 6.32
C ASN A 88 5.91 4.79 5.71
N ALA A 89 4.98 4.27 6.52
CA ALA A 89 3.64 3.92 6.09
C ALA A 89 2.88 5.09 5.46
N LEU A 90 3.09 6.32 5.97
CA LEU A 90 2.49 7.53 5.41
C LEU A 90 3.06 7.84 4.01
N ALA A 91 4.39 7.73 3.85
CA ALA A 91 5.01 7.97 2.54
C ALA A 91 4.55 6.93 1.52
N ASP A 92 4.44 5.65 1.90
CA ASP A 92 3.91 4.58 1.04
C ASP A 92 2.44 4.83 0.68
N ALA A 93 1.60 5.27 1.63
CA ALA A 93 0.21 5.61 1.36
C ALA A 93 0.08 6.83 0.43
N PHE A 94 0.92 7.85 0.62
CA PHE A 94 0.93 9.05 -0.20
C PHE A 94 1.39 8.78 -1.64
N VAL A 95 2.48 8.02 -1.82
CA VAL A 95 2.95 7.60 -3.15
C VAL A 95 1.92 6.68 -3.81
N GLY A 96 1.29 5.79 -3.02
CA GLY A 96 0.20 4.95 -3.47
C GLY A 96 -0.99 5.76 -4.00
N LEU A 97 -1.37 6.86 -3.32
CA LEU A 97 -2.39 7.78 -3.81
C LEU A 97 -2.02 8.39 -5.16
N GLY A 98 -0.80 8.88 -5.31
CA GLY A 98 -0.32 9.43 -6.58
C GLY A 98 -0.39 8.40 -7.72
N LYS A 99 0.01 7.15 -7.45
CA LYS A 99 -0.09 6.05 -8.42
C LYS A 99 -1.54 5.76 -8.79
N LEU A 100 -2.45 5.67 -7.80
CA LEU A 100 -3.88 5.43 -8.01
C LEU A 100 -4.52 6.53 -8.87
N LEU A 101 -4.25 7.80 -8.56
CA LEU A 101 -4.81 8.94 -9.32
C LEU A 101 -4.35 8.98 -10.79
N MET A 102 -3.18 8.40 -11.08
CA MET A 102 -2.59 8.34 -12.42
C MET A 102 -2.82 7.02 -13.16
N SER A 103 -3.38 6.02 -12.48
CA SER A 103 -3.70 4.72 -13.06
C SER A 103 -5.07 4.72 -13.75
N ASP A 104 -5.46 3.55 -14.26
CA ASP A 104 -6.80 3.31 -14.80
C ASP A 104 -7.89 3.26 -13.72
N PHE A 105 -7.52 3.47 -12.47
CA PHE A 105 -8.41 3.47 -11.31
C PHE A 105 -9.20 2.16 -11.20
N SER A 106 -8.49 1.04 -11.26
CA SER A 106 -9.10 -0.28 -11.10
C SER A 106 -9.55 -0.51 -9.66
N ALA A 107 -10.61 -1.30 -9.47
CA ALA A 107 -11.12 -1.66 -8.15
C ALA A 107 -10.01 -2.27 -7.27
N ARG A 108 -9.13 -3.11 -7.84
CA ARG A 108 -8.01 -3.69 -7.14
C ARG A 108 -7.04 -2.64 -6.60
N GLU A 109 -6.60 -1.69 -7.43
CA GLU A 109 -5.66 -0.63 -7.03
C GLU A 109 -6.27 0.28 -5.97
N PHE A 110 -7.58 0.56 -6.09
CA PHE A 110 -8.31 1.33 -5.09
C PHE A 110 -8.33 0.62 -3.74
N PHE A 111 -8.64 -0.67 -3.67
CA PHE A 111 -8.65 -1.42 -2.41
C PHE A 111 -7.24 -1.65 -1.85
N ASP A 112 -6.25 -1.96 -2.69
CA ASP A 112 -4.84 -2.06 -2.28
C ASP A 112 -4.35 -0.75 -1.61
N TRP A 113 -4.88 0.41 -2.04
CA TRP A 113 -4.59 1.70 -1.42
C TRP A 113 -5.43 1.95 -0.16
N LEU A 114 -6.73 1.62 -0.19
CA LEU A 114 -7.66 1.84 0.93
C LEU A 114 -7.26 1.04 2.18
N GLU A 115 -6.67 -0.15 1.99
CA GLU A 115 -6.19 -1.03 3.07
C GLU A 115 -4.92 -0.51 3.77
N LYS A 116 -4.29 0.55 3.28
CA LYS A 116 -3.12 1.12 3.95
C LYS A 116 -3.50 1.79 5.26
N LEU A 117 -2.75 1.49 6.33
CA LEU A 117 -3.05 1.94 7.68
C LEU A 117 -3.29 3.46 7.81
N PRO A 118 -2.49 4.36 7.21
CA PRO A 118 -2.76 5.80 7.29
C PRO A 118 -4.07 6.22 6.63
N VAL A 119 -4.52 5.50 5.60
CA VAL A 119 -5.82 5.74 4.94
C VAL A 119 -6.95 5.29 5.83
N GLN A 120 -6.87 4.08 6.41
CA GLN A 120 -7.84 3.56 7.36
C GLN A 120 -8.05 4.51 8.55
N GLN A 121 -6.95 4.99 9.13
CA GLN A 121 -6.99 5.92 10.26
C GLN A 121 -7.63 7.27 9.92
N GLN A 122 -7.33 7.81 8.74
CA GLN A 122 -7.91 9.10 8.31
C GLN A 122 -9.41 9.03 8.09
N TRP A 123 -9.92 7.90 7.54
CA TRP A 123 -11.31 7.73 7.16
C TRP A 123 -12.12 6.95 8.20
N ASP A 124 -11.51 6.62 9.34
CA ASP A 124 -12.11 5.83 10.44
C ASP A 124 -12.74 4.53 9.92
N LEU A 125 -11.96 3.78 9.12
CA LEU A 125 -12.36 2.53 8.49
C LEU A 125 -11.58 1.36 9.09
N SER A 126 -12.29 0.33 9.55
CA SER A 126 -11.70 -0.96 9.89
C SER A 126 -11.55 -1.86 8.65
N LEU A 127 -10.80 -2.94 8.75
CA LEU A 127 -10.72 -3.95 7.67
C LEU A 127 -12.08 -4.60 7.40
N ASP A 128 -12.93 -4.75 8.42
CA ASP A 128 -14.29 -5.25 8.27
C ASP A 128 -15.15 -4.24 7.47
N ASP A 129 -15.04 -2.94 7.77
CA ASP A 129 -15.69 -1.88 7.00
C ASP A 129 -15.26 -1.90 5.52
N ILE A 130 -13.97 -2.07 5.27
CA ILE A 130 -13.43 -2.16 3.90
C ILE A 130 -13.99 -3.38 3.18
N SER A 131 -14.13 -4.52 3.84
CA SER A 131 -14.74 -5.72 3.26
C SER A 131 -16.21 -5.49 2.87
N VAL A 132 -16.96 -4.75 3.69
CA VAL A 132 -18.34 -4.35 3.38
C VAL A 132 -18.37 -3.41 2.18
N ILE A 133 -17.53 -2.38 2.17
CA ILE A 133 -17.41 -1.43 1.03
C ILE A 133 -17.03 -2.18 -0.25
N GLN A 134 -16.13 -3.15 -0.17
CA GLN A 134 -15.72 -3.98 -1.30
C GLN A 134 -16.91 -4.75 -1.87
N THR A 135 -17.70 -5.38 -1.02
CA THR A 135 -18.91 -6.10 -1.42
C THR A 135 -19.91 -5.15 -2.10
N TRP A 136 -20.13 -3.97 -1.53
CA TRP A 136 -21.03 -2.96 -2.10
C TRP A 136 -20.58 -2.52 -3.49
N LEU A 137 -19.32 -2.12 -3.65
CA LEU A 137 -18.82 -1.60 -4.91
C LEU A 137 -18.79 -2.66 -6.01
N TYR A 138 -18.43 -3.90 -5.71
CA TYR A 138 -18.47 -4.99 -6.69
C TYR A 138 -19.91 -5.33 -7.09
N SER A 139 -20.85 -5.38 -6.14
CA SER A 139 -22.27 -5.61 -6.44
C SER A 139 -22.88 -4.46 -7.23
N ALA A 140 -22.37 -3.23 -7.02
CA ALA A 140 -22.75 -2.07 -7.81
C ALA A 140 -22.09 -2.01 -9.19
N GLY A 141 -21.20 -2.95 -9.53
CA GLY A 141 -20.59 -3.07 -10.85
C GLY A 141 -19.26 -2.34 -11.02
N TYR A 142 -18.67 -1.78 -9.94
CA TYR A 142 -17.39 -1.12 -10.05
C TYR A 142 -16.27 -2.07 -10.45
N SER A 143 -15.54 -1.72 -11.50
CA SER A 143 -14.37 -2.48 -11.94
C SER A 143 -13.19 -1.59 -12.31
N VAL A 144 -13.41 -0.49 -13.03
CA VAL A 144 -12.38 0.39 -13.58
C VAL A 144 -12.91 1.79 -13.81
N GLY A 145 -12.05 2.79 -13.70
CA GLY A 145 -12.38 4.19 -13.94
C GLY A 145 -13.02 4.88 -12.74
N ILE A 146 -12.67 6.15 -12.53
CA ILE A 146 -13.28 6.94 -11.46
C ILE A 146 -14.61 7.55 -11.89
N ASP A 147 -14.73 7.92 -13.17
CA ASP A 147 -15.89 8.57 -13.78
C ASP A 147 -16.04 8.23 -15.29
N HIS A 148 -17.11 8.73 -15.90
CA HIS A 148 -17.36 8.51 -17.33
C HIS A 148 -16.32 9.14 -18.26
N GLU A 149 -15.67 10.24 -17.85
CA GLU A 149 -14.61 10.88 -18.64
C GLU A 149 -13.39 9.96 -18.74
N GLN A 150 -13.02 9.33 -17.64
CA GLN A 150 -11.95 8.34 -17.65
C GLN A 150 -12.32 7.07 -18.41
N LEU A 151 -13.56 6.56 -18.26
CA LEU A 151 -14.01 5.40 -19.04
C LEU A 151 -13.92 5.68 -20.55
N ALA A 152 -14.37 6.86 -21.00
CA ALA A 152 -14.26 7.26 -22.40
C ALA A 152 -12.80 7.31 -22.87
N ALA A 153 -11.89 7.83 -22.05
CA ALA A 153 -10.46 7.86 -22.35
C ALA A 153 -9.83 6.45 -22.46
N LEU A 154 -10.38 5.48 -21.70
CA LEU A 154 -9.99 4.07 -21.74
C LEU A 154 -10.70 3.26 -22.84
N ASN A 155 -11.57 3.89 -23.64
CA ASN A 155 -12.42 3.26 -24.66
C ASN A 155 -13.53 2.32 -24.12
N PHE A 156 -13.98 2.52 -22.89
CA PHE A 156 -15.13 1.84 -22.28
C PHE A 156 -16.36 2.75 -22.37
N THR A 157 -16.88 3.03 -23.57
CA THR A 157 -17.92 4.06 -23.78
C THR A 157 -19.34 3.60 -23.47
N ASP A 158 -19.59 2.29 -23.39
CA ASP A 158 -20.91 1.71 -23.23
C ASP A 158 -21.07 0.91 -21.91
N GLU A 159 -20.14 1.08 -20.96
CA GLU A 159 -20.11 0.33 -19.72
C GLU A 159 -20.27 1.28 -18.51
N ASP A 160 -21.25 0.97 -17.64
CA ASP A 160 -21.48 1.68 -16.38
C ASP A 160 -20.68 0.98 -15.26
N THR A 161 -19.34 1.01 -15.37
CA THR A 161 -18.42 0.26 -14.50
C THR A 161 -17.50 1.16 -13.67
N SER A 162 -17.73 2.48 -13.74
CA SER A 162 -16.92 3.45 -12.99
C SER A 162 -17.27 3.48 -11.49
N PHE A 163 -16.38 4.08 -10.72
CA PHE A 163 -16.65 4.37 -9.32
C PHE A 163 -17.86 5.30 -9.16
N GLN A 164 -18.00 6.28 -10.06
CA GLN A 164 -19.17 7.16 -10.11
C GLN A 164 -20.47 6.38 -10.24
N ASP A 165 -20.57 5.47 -11.22
CA ASP A 165 -21.76 4.65 -11.46
C ASP A 165 -22.13 3.82 -10.23
N ALA A 166 -21.14 3.20 -9.62
CA ALA A 166 -21.34 2.43 -8.39
C ALA A 166 -21.88 3.31 -7.25
N MET A 167 -21.32 4.52 -7.07
CA MET A 167 -21.77 5.46 -6.05
C MET A 167 -23.19 5.95 -6.29
N GLU A 168 -23.56 6.23 -7.54
CA GLU A 168 -24.92 6.61 -7.91
C GLU A 168 -25.92 5.48 -7.60
N ARG A 169 -25.59 4.24 -7.95
CA ARG A 169 -26.43 3.06 -7.70
C ARG A 169 -26.61 2.77 -6.21
N LEU A 170 -25.53 2.83 -5.43
CA LEU A 170 -25.54 2.64 -3.97
C LEU A 170 -26.34 3.77 -3.27
N SER A 171 -26.08 5.02 -3.65
CA SER A 171 -26.78 6.17 -3.08
C SER A 171 -28.28 6.12 -3.35
N LEU A 172 -28.69 5.78 -4.56
CA LEU A 172 -30.10 5.60 -4.89
C LEU A 172 -30.72 4.45 -4.09
N GLY A 173 -30.01 3.33 -3.94
CA GLY A 173 -30.47 2.20 -3.13
C GLY A 173 -30.64 2.54 -1.66
N PHE A 174 -29.83 3.44 -1.12
CA PHE A 174 -29.93 3.90 0.26
C PHE A 174 -31.14 4.82 0.49
N PHE A 175 -31.45 5.72 -0.48
CA PHE A 175 -32.49 6.74 -0.32
C PHE A 175 -33.86 6.33 -0.87
N LEU A 176 -33.91 5.38 -1.81
CA LEU A 176 -35.18 4.94 -2.40
C LEU A 176 -35.80 3.79 -1.59
N ASP A 177 -37.11 3.79 -1.46
CA ASP A 177 -37.86 2.71 -0.85
C ASP A 177 -37.88 1.45 -1.75
N GLU A 178 -37.97 0.25 -1.12
CA GLU A 178 -38.03 -1.05 -1.79
C GLU A 178 -39.18 -1.14 -2.83
N ALA A 179 -40.22 -0.34 -2.65
CA ALA A 179 -41.39 -0.31 -3.56
C ALA A 179 -41.10 0.33 -4.93
N SER A 180 -39.93 0.89 -5.17
CA SER A 180 -39.61 1.57 -6.43
C SER A 180 -38.44 0.89 -7.19
N PRO A 181 -38.68 -0.25 -7.86
CA PRO A 181 -37.69 -0.95 -8.64
C PRO A 181 -37.37 -0.26 -9.99
N LEU A 182 -37.92 0.91 -10.24
CA LEU A 182 -37.77 1.59 -11.52
C LEU A 182 -36.45 2.37 -11.56
N PRO A 183 -35.75 2.36 -12.70
CA PRO A 183 -34.52 3.15 -12.85
C PRO A 183 -34.85 4.64 -12.70
N PHE A 184 -34.09 5.32 -11.85
CA PHE A 184 -34.14 6.78 -11.74
C PHE A 184 -33.13 7.39 -12.71
N LYS A 185 -33.60 8.12 -13.71
CA LYS A 185 -32.74 8.69 -14.77
C LYS A 185 -31.76 7.67 -15.39
N SER A 186 -32.25 6.47 -15.69
CA SER A 186 -31.49 5.34 -16.25
C SER A 186 -30.57 4.62 -15.28
N VAL A 187 -30.44 5.07 -14.03
CA VAL A 187 -29.61 4.39 -13.00
C VAL A 187 -30.49 3.40 -12.24
N LEU A 188 -30.03 2.13 -12.16
CA LEU A 188 -30.70 1.09 -11.39
C LEU A 188 -30.14 1.12 -9.95
N PRO A 189 -30.99 1.37 -8.93
CA PRO A 189 -30.57 1.36 -7.54
C PRO A 189 -30.14 -0.05 -7.11
N ILE A 190 -29.13 -0.13 -6.25
CA ILE A 190 -28.73 -1.37 -5.58
C ILE A 190 -28.86 -1.15 -4.09
N ARG A 191 -29.74 -1.93 -3.44
CA ARG A 191 -30.03 -1.82 -2.02
C ARG A 191 -29.46 -2.98 -1.21
N GLY A 192 -29.55 -4.17 -1.71
CA GLY A 192 -29.06 -5.38 -1.07
C GLY A 192 -29.20 -6.58 -2.00
N ASP A 193 -28.55 -7.66 -1.61
CA ASP A 193 -28.65 -8.96 -2.25
C ASP A 193 -28.54 -10.01 -1.15
N GLU A 194 -29.63 -10.75 -0.94
CA GLU A 194 -29.69 -11.80 0.08
C GLU A 194 -28.68 -12.94 -0.22
N GLU A 195 -28.43 -13.25 -1.50
CA GLU A 195 -27.47 -14.27 -1.90
C GLU A 195 -26.02 -13.79 -1.71
N ALA A 196 -25.75 -12.51 -1.97
CA ALA A 196 -24.44 -11.88 -1.73
C ALA A 196 -24.25 -11.47 -0.25
N GLY A 197 -25.30 -11.50 0.55
CA GLY A 197 -25.26 -11.25 2.00
C GLY A 197 -24.97 -9.79 2.36
N PHE A 198 -25.37 -8.81 1.54
CA PHE A 198 -25.20 -7.41 1.86
C PHE A 198 -26.50 -6.62 1.84
N ASP A 199 -26.56 -5.57 2.67
CA ASP A 199 -27.65 -4.59 2.71
C ASP A 199 -27.06 -3.20 2.95
N VAL A 200 -27.30 -2.28 2.00
CA VAL A 200 -26.83 -0.88 2.07
C VAL A 200 -27.56 -0.08 3.16
N VAL A 201 -28.67 -0.58 3.69
CA VAL A 201 -29.52 0.10 4.69
C VAL A 201 -29.38 -0.49 6.10
N SER A 202 -28.44 -1.41 6.31
CA SER A 202 -28.17 -2.00 7.64
C SER A 202 -27.63 -0.97 8.64
N ASP A 203 -27.62 -1.33 9.95
CA ASP A 203 -27.07 -0.46 10.99
C ASP A 203 -25.60 -0.11 10.71
N GLY A 204 -25.28 1.18 10.74
CA GLY A 204 -23.93 1.69 10.44
C GLY A 204 -23.65 1.97 8.96
N SER A 205 -24.47 1.50 8.04
CA SER A 205 -24.30 1.69 6.59
C SER A 205 -24.25 3.17 6.18
N GLY A 206 -25.04 4.02 6.82
CA GLY A 206 -25.02 5.47 6.57
C GLY A 206 -23.66 6.11 6.80
N ARG A 207 -22.92 5.69 7.84
CA ARG A 207 -21.56 6.14 8.10
C ARG A 207 -20.60 5.73 6.98
N LEU A 208 -20.67 4.46 6.59
CA LEU A 208 -19.82 3.92 5.52
C LEU A 208 -20.11 4.57 4.18
N LEU A 209 -21.37 4.74 3.83
CA LEU A 209 -21.76 5.40 2.59
C LEU A 209 -21.32 6.87 2.57
N GLN A 210 -21.43 7.58 3.71
CA GLN A 210 -20.94 8.94 3.83
C GLN A 210 -19.41 8.99 3.64
N ALA A 211 -18.65 8.14 4.34
CA ALA A 211 -17.20 8.09 4.22
C ALA A 211 -16.77 7.79 2.77
N LEU A 212 -17.41 6.79 2.16
CA LEU A 212 -17.15 6.39 0.78
C LEU A 212 -17.48 7.50 -0.21
N SER A 213 -18.62 8.19 -0.04
CA SER A 213 -19.03 9.32 -0.89
C SER A 213 -18.03 10.47 -0.80
N GLN A 214 -17.58 10.79 0.40
CA GLN A 214 -16.62 11.86 0.62
C GLN A 214 -15.24 11.51 0.05
N LEU A 215 -14.82 10.25 0.19
CA LEU A 215 -13.60 9.72 -0.39
C LEU A 215 -13.65 9.79 -1.93
N TYR A 216 -14.76 9.34 -2.54
CA TYR A 216 -14.97 9.43 -3.98
C TYR A 216 -14.84 10.88 -4.48
N LEU A 217 -15.55 11.83 -3.86
CA LEU A 217 -15.50 13.24 -4.26
C LEU A 217 -14.08 13.81 -4.15
N ASN A 218 -13.36 13.52 -3.06
CA ASN A 218 -11.99 13.97 -2.89
C ASN A 218 -11.04 13.40 -3.95
N LEU A 219 -11.20 12.11 -4.29
CA LEU A 219 -10.39 11.45 -5.32
C LEU A 219 -10.68 12.02 -6.72
N ALA A 220 -11.96 12.20 -7.07
CA ALA A 220 -12.38 12.75 -8.35
C ALA A 220 -11.88 14.19 -8.52
N ASP A 221 -12.05 15.04 -7.52
CA ASP A 221 -11.59 16.41 -7.56
C ASP A 221 -10.06 16.49 -7.64
N GLN A 222 -9.35 15.69 -6.84
CA GLN A 222 -7.88 15.67 -6.86
C GLN A 222 -7.32 15.22 -8.21
N ARG A 223 -7.94 14.20 -8.82
CA ARG A 223 -7.57 13.75 -10.17
C ARG A 223 -7.79 14.85 -11.18
N ARG A 224 -8.95 15.51 -11.15
CA ARG A 224 -9.30 16.62 -12.04
C ARG A 224 -8.31 17.78 -11.90
N GLU A 225 -7.96 18.16 -10.68
CA GLU A 225 -6.95 19.20 -10.39
C GLU A 225 -5.57 18.84 -10.99
N LEU A 226 -5.13 17.60 -10.81
CA LEU A 226 -3.85 17.13 -11.35
C LEU A 226 -3.84 17.14 -12.89
N LEU A 227 -4.89 16.63 -13.54
CA LEU A 227 -4.99 16.61 -15.01
C LEU A 227 -5.09 18.02 -15.59
N ALA A 228 -5.85 18.93 -14.96
CA ALA A 228 -5.98 20.31 -15.38
C ALA A 228 -4.66 21.09 -15.30
N SER A 229 -3.72 20.69 -14.46
CA SER A 229 -2.41 21.31 -14.36
C SER A 229 -1.47 20.98 -15.51
N GLU A 230 -1.82 20.01 -16.38
CA GLU A 230 -0.98 19.48 -17.46
C GLU A 230 0.45 19.10 -16.99
N PHE A 231 0.61 18.90 -15.67
CA PHE A 231 1.90 18.67 -14.99
C PHE A 231 2.96 19.76 -15.23
N ALA A 232 2.55 20.97 -15.65
CA ALA A 232 3.41 22.09 -15.99
C ALA A 232 3.55 23.14 -14.87
N LEU A 233 3.32 22.75 -13.61
CA LEU A 233 3.41 23.64 -12.46
C LEU A 233 4.88 23.97 -12.10
N PRO A 234 5.20 25.21 -11.67
CA PRO A 234 6.49 25.53 -11.10
C PRO A 234 6.68 24.78 -9.75
N ALA A 235 7.93 24.58 -9.34
CA ALA A 235 8.28 23.78 -8.16
C ALA A 235 7.55 24.22 -6.87
N GLU A 236 7.36 25.52 -6.67
CA GLU A 236 6.66 26.06 -5.51
C GLU A 236 5.16 25.68 -5.52
N ALA A 237 4.51 25.79 -6.67
CA ALA A 237 3.11 25.37 -6.83
C ALA A 237 2.94 23.85 -6.65
N TRP A 238 3.93 23.07 -7.11
CA TRP A 238 3.95 21.63 -6.82
C TRP A 238 4.03 21.33 -5.34
N ARG A 239 4.89 22.05 -4.60
CA ARG A 239 4.99 21.90 -3.16
C ARG A 239 3.65 22.14 -2.46
N GLU A 240 2.97 23.24 -2.82
CA GLU A 240 1.66 23.58 -2.27
C GLU A 240 0.59 22.54 -2.63
N ALA A 241 0.55 22.09 -3.87
CA ALA A 241 -0.38 21.05 -4.33
C ALA A 241 -0.18 19.71 -3.57
N LEU A 242 1.07 19.27 -3.39
CA LEU A 242 1.39 18.04 -2.66
C LEU A 242 1.07 18.16 -1.17
N LEU A 243 1.31 19.33 -0.53
CA LEU A 243 0.92 19.56 0.85
C LEU A 243 -0.60 19.57 1.00
N GLY A 244 -1.34 20.22 0.10
CA GLY A 244 -2.80 20.21 0.08
C GLY A 244 -3.37 18.80 -0.10
N MET A 245 -2.75 18.00 -0.97
CA MET A 245 -3.10 16.59 -1.14
C MET A 245 -2.85 15.78 0.14
N LYS A 246 -1.70 15.99 0.80
CA LYS A 246 -1.41 15.36 2.09
C LYS A 246 -2.47 15.70 3.14
N GLU A 247 -2.82 16.99 3.30
CA GLU A 247 -3.81 17.42 4.27
C GLU A 247 -5.21 16.86 3.96
N ARG A 248 -5.63 16.83 2.69
CA ARG A 248 -6.93 16.33 2.26
C ARG A 248 -7.11 14.84 2.54
N PHE A 249 -6.08 14.02 2.31
CA PHE A 249 -6.18 12.56 2.38
C PHE A 249 -5.62 11.93 3.64
N PHE A 250 -4.80 12.62 4.41
CA PHE A 250 -4.13 12.05 5.58
C PHE A 250 -4.23 12.96 6.82
N GLY A 251 -4.75 14.19 6.67
CA GLY A 251 -4.92 15.14 7.77
C GLY A 251 -3.61 15.56 8.44
N ASN A 252 -3.76 16.22 9.59
CA ASN A 252 -2.62 16.63 10.42
C ASN A 252 -2.23 15.56 11.46
N ASN A 253 -2.96 14.43 11.54
CA ASN A 253 -2.80 13.42 12.59
C ASN A 253 -1.64 12.43 12.36
N CYS A 254 -0.93 12.56 11.24
CA CYS A 254 0.26 11.75 11.00
C CYS A 254 1.50 12.53 11.41
N ASP A 255 1.76 12.60 12.72
CA ASP A 255 3.04 13.10 13.21
C ASP A 255 4.14 12.08 12.86
N PRO A 256 5.22 12.48 12.17
CA PRO A 256 6.29 11.56 11.78
C PRO A 256 7.00 10.92 12.99
N GLU A 257 6.81 11.43 14.19
CA GLU A 257 7.43 10.87 15.41
C GLU A 257 6.68 9.65 16.00
N GLU A 258 5.37 9.44 15.72
CA GLU A 258 4.63 8.28 16.22
C GLU A 258 4.84 6.99 15.40
N SER A 259 5.43 7.08 14.22
CA SER A 259 5.71 5.90 13.37
C SER A 259 7.02 5.17 13.70
N TYR A 260 7.74 5.57 14.76
CA TYR A 260 9.02 4.97 15.18
C TYR A 260 8.95 4.16 16.49
N ASN A 261 7.76 3.83 17.02
CA ASN A 261 7.62 2.99 18.22
C ASN A 261 7.10 1.59 17.90
#